data_ef022742f2d59902034b74436e5926a4
#
_entry.id   ef022742f2d59902034b74436e5926a4
#
_cell.length_a   1.000
_cell.length_b   1.000
_cell.length_c   1.000
_cell.angle_alpha   90.00
_cell.angle_beta   90.00
_cell.angle_gamma   90.00
#
_symmetry.space_group_name_H-M   'P 1'
#
loop_
_entity.id
_entity.type
_entity.pdbx_description
1 polymer ?
#
loop_
_entity_poly.entity_id
_entity_poly.type
_entity_poly.pdbx_seq_one_letter_code
_entity_poly.pdbx_strand_id
1 'polypeptide(L)'
;MIAAQSAAFYSNQKLSILVIDRNQEPTVGKKTINGWICGDAVGKNTVDYMTERIKISWGNPEIEHPVKGVMAFSPDRETSIPFDGDGFMLNRQQLPRRQLSDSKKMGVNVQFSVALRSLMYENGAVVGVEGTNLLSNEPFKKTAKIVIDATGVTSMLRNGLSINSKIERKIDRDDLESTGRHIMKFEHGIDDKIDFDPDYCIIHLDQDIAPGGYGWVFPKGQDKVNIGLGVQQKELQKRNQRLGKNDDVTKLINDYVKINKAMKNPRLSDDPSDSVNVTGNWQVSVRRQNDCLVANGYMLVGDS
;
A
#
# COMPACT_ATOMS: atom_id res chain seq x y z
N MET A 1 8.60 5.41 -7.08
CA MET A 1 8.96 5.14 -8.50
C MET A 1 8.10 5.92 -9.48
N ILE A 2 6.75 5.83 -9.44
CA ILE A 2 5.86 6.49 -10.43
C ILE A 2 6.14 8.00 -10.58
N ALA A 3 6.30 8.74 -9.48
CA ALA A 3 6.63 10.17 -9.53
C ALA A 3 7.98 10.44 -10.25
N ALA A 4 8.99 9.59 -10.01
CA ALA A 4 10.28 9.70 -10.66
C ALA A 4 10.19 9.40 -12.18
N GLN A 5 9.43 8.38 -12.56
CA GLN A 5 9.16 8.04 -13.96
C GLN A 5 8.41 9.16 -14.67
N SER A 6 7.39 9.74 -14.05
CA SER A 6 6.66 10.89 -14.59
C SER A 6 7.59 12.09 -14.79
N ALA A 7 8.41 12.42 -13.79
CA ALA A 7 9.36 13.52 -13.89
C ALA A 7 10.40 13.29 -15.00
N ALA A 8 10.93 12.07 -15.14
CA ALA A 8 11.85 11.73 -16.23
C ALA A 8 11.19 11.84 -17.60
N PHE A 9 9.98 11.33 -17.74
CA PHE A 9 9.24 11.37 -19.00
C PHE A 9 8.93 12.80 -19.44
N TYR A 10 8.29 13.61 -18.60
CA TYR A 10 7.88 14.96 -18.96
C TYR A 10 9.04 15.95 -19.11
N SER A 11 10.19 15.67 -18.49
CA SER A 11 11.40 16.48 -18.68
C SER A 11 12.25 16.04 -19.87
N ASN A 12 11.84 15.02 -20.65
CA ASN A 12 12.70 14.39 -21.65
C ASN A 12 14.07 13.98 -21.07
N GLN A 13 14.08 13.43 -19.85
CA GLN A 13 15.28 13.03 -19.12
C GLN A 13 16.30 14.17 -18.85
N LYS A 14 15.85 15.42 -18.93
CA LYS A 14 16.72 16.60 -18.65
C LYS A 14 16.91 16.85 -17.15
N LEU A 15 16.09 16.27 -16.30
CA LEU A 15 16.21 16.37 -14.85
C LEU A 15 17.15 15.29 -14.32
N SER A 16 18.03 15.67 -13.40
CA SER A 16 18.75 14.71 -12.58
C SER A 16 17.82 14.23 -11.45
N ILE A 17 17.41 12.97 -11.51
CA ILE A 17 16.45 12.37 -10.58
C ILE A 17 17.16 11.28 -9.77
N LEU A 18 17.09 11.39 -8.46
CA LEU A 18 17.57 10.39 -7.52
C LEU A 18 16.42 9.88 -6.66
N VAL A 19 16.17 8.59 -6.69
CA VAL A 19 15.30 7.89 -5.75
C VAL A 19 16.15 7.25 -4.66
N ILE A 20 15.76 7.45 -3.40
CA ILE A 20 16.45 6.91 -2.24
C ILE A 20 15.51 5.93 -1.55
N ASP A 21 15.99 4.72 -1.27
CA ASP A 21 15.27 3.70 -0.52
C ASP A 21 16.13 3.18 0.64
N ARG A 22 15.50 3.01 1.78
CA ARG A 22 16.17 2.45 2.96
C ARG A 22 16.45 0.95 2.81
N ASN A 23 15.65 0.23 2.02
CA ASN A 23 15.82 -1.20 1.80
C ASN A 23 16.99 -1.49 0.86
N GLN A 24 17.43 -2.73 0.82
CA GLN A 24 18.45 -3.18 -0.13
C GLN A 24 17.82 -3.53 -1.48
N GLU A 25 18.53 -3.30 -2.59
CA GLU A 25 18.04 -3.63 -3.93
C GLU A 25 17.56 -5.07 -4.10
N PRO A 26 18.26 -6.12 -3.58
CA PRO A 26 17.79 -7.51 -3.68
C PRO A 26 16.46 -7.79 -2.98
N THR A 27 15.99 -6.88 -2.12
CA THR A 27 14.72 -7.01 -1.39
C THR A 27 13.55 -6.35 -2.10
N VAL A 28 13.76 -5.70 -3.25
CA VAL A 28 12.68 -5.09 -4.04
C VAL A 28 11.63 -6.14 -4.41
N GLY A 29 10.38 -5.86 -4.09
CA GLY A 29 9.26 -6.79 -4.25
C GLY A 29 9.21 -7.92 -3.23
N LYS A 30 10.05 -7.89 -2.18
CA LYS A 30 10.02 -8.84 -1.08
C LYS A 30 9.50 -8.18 0.19
N LYS A 31 8.94 -8.97 1.10
CA LYS A 31 8.59 -8.49 2.44
C LYS A 31 9.85 -8.05 3.17
N THR A 32 9.83 -6.86 3.72
CA THR A 32 10.86 -6.33 4.61
C THR A 32 10.26 -6.07 5.99
N ILE A 33 11.09 -5.73 6.98
CA ILE A 33 10.63 -5.33 8.33
C ILE A 33 9.63 -4.17 8.26
N ASN A 34 9.73 -3.31 7.24
CA ASN A 34 8.88 -2.12 7.08
C ASN A 34 7.67 -2.36 6.15
N GLY A 35 7.34 -3.61 5.89
CA GLY A 35 6.10 -4.03 5.23
C GLY A 35 6.01 -3.80 3.72
N TRP A 36 5.37 -4.72 3.09
CA TRP A 36 4.69 -4.60 1.79
C TRP A 36 3.33 -5.26 1.97
N ILE A 37 2.37 -4.51 2.48
CA ILE A 37 1.04 -5.06 2.73
C ILE A 37 0.04 -4.17 2.05
N CYS A 38 -0.71 -4.78 1.14
CA CYS A 38 -1.67 -4.11 0.31
C CYS A 38 -2.80 -5.09 0.00
N GLY A 39 -4.00 -4.59 -0.18
CA GLY A 39 -5.11 -5.34 -0.75
C GLY A 39 -4.91 -5.73 -2.21
N ASP A 40 -3.90 -5.16 -2.88
CA ASP A 40 -3.47 -5.42 -4.26
C ASP A 40 -4.44 -4.91 -5.34
N ALA A 41 -5.66 -4.52 -5.02
CA ALA A 41 -6.61 -4.00 -5.99
C ALA A 41 -6.21 -2.59 -6.48
N VAL A 42 -6.42 -2.34 -7.77
CA VAL A 42 -6.26 -1.02 -8.39
C VAL A 42 -7.31 -0.81 -9.47
N GLY A 43 -7.89 0.39 -9.53
CA GLY A 43 -8.81 0.75 -10.61
C GLY A 43 -8.09 0.87 -11.96
N LYS A 44 -8.80 0.54 -13.03
CA LYS A 44 -8.31 0.61 -14.42
C LYS A 44 -7.74 1.99 -14.77
N ASN A 45 -8.37 3.06 -14.28
CA ASN A 45 -7.91 4.44 -14.51
C ASN A 45 -6.45 4.69 -14.08
N THR A 46 -5.96 4.00 -13.04
CA THR A 46 -4.56 4.11 -12.61
C THR A 46 -3.62 3.46 -13.63
N VAL A 47 -4.00 2.30 -14.16
CA VAL A 47 -3.22 1.57 -15.18
C VAL A 47 -3.24 2.34 -16.51
N ASP A 48 -4.41 2.86 -16.90
CA ASP A 48 -4.58 3.68 -18.10
C ASP A 48 -3.73 4.97 -18.00
N TYR A 49 -3.71 5.63 -16.84
CA TYR A 49 -2.85 6.80 -16.61
C TYR A 49 -1.38 6.49 -16.90
N MET A 50 -0.86 5.37 -16.38
CA MET A 50 0.53 4.96 -16.63
C MET A 50 0.79 4.76 -18.13
N THR A 51 -0.13 4.07 -18.81
CA THR A 51 0.00 3.76 -20.24
C THR A 51 -0.16 5.01 -21.12
N GLU A 52 -1.18 5.81 -20.86
CA GLU A 52 -1.54 6.96 -21.70
C GLU A 52 -0.63 8.16 -21.44
N ARG A 53 -0.29 8.43 -20.18
CA ARG A 53 0.41 9.64 -19.76
C ARG A 53 1.92 9.51 -19.78
N ILE A 54 2.46 8.39 -19.34
CA ILE A 54 3.92 8.18 -19.24
C ILE A 54 4.44 7.03 -20.09
N LYS A 55 3.56 6.41 -20.90
CA LYS A 55 3.90 5.35 -21.86
C LYS A 55 4.51 4.09 -21.22
N ILE A 56 4.10 3.76 -20.01
CA ILE A 56 4.47 2.54 -19.31
C ILE A 56 3.25 1.63 -19.21
N SER A 57 3.28 0.50 -19.90
CA SER A 57 2.23 -0.51 -19.85
C SER A 57 2.58 -1.60 -18.84
N TRP A 58 1.61 -1.95 -18.02
CA TRP A 58 1.69 -3.14 -17.17
C TRP A 58 0.81 -4.26 -17.73
N GLY A 59 1.26 -5.48 -17.53
CA GLY A 59 0.58 -6.69 -17.96
C GLY A 59 0.95 -7.85 -17.04
N ASN A 60 0.88 -9.08 -17.50
CA ASN A 60 1.40 -10.23 -16.77
C ASN A 60 2.95 -10.16 -16.78
N PRO A 61 3.66 -10.38 -15.66
CA PRO A 61 3.12 -10.86 -14.37
C PRO A 61 2.73 -9.75 -13.36
N GLU A 62 2.81 -8.48 -13.69
CA GLU A 62 2.50 -7.39 -12.76
C GLU A 62 1.00 -7.28 -12.44
N ILE A 63 0.16 -7.63 -13.42
CA ILE A 63 -1.30 -7.76 -13.29
C ILE A 63 -1.63 -9.25 -13.27
N GLU A 64 -2.24 -9.73 -12.18
CA GLU A 64 -2.57 -11.14 -12.03
C GLU A 64 -3.99 -11.47 -12.45
N HIS A 65 -4.95 -10.60 -12.12
CA HIS A 65 -6.36 -10.90 -12.31
C HIS A 65 -7.17 -9.62 -12.59
N PRO A 66 -8.07 -9.60 -13.59
CA PRO A 66 -9.01 -8.51 -13.79
C PRO A 66 -10.19 -8.62 -12.83
N VAL A 67 -10.78 -7.49 -12.44
CA VAL A 67 -12.01 -7.42 -11.65
C VAL A 67 -12.98 -6.41 -12.27
N LYS A 68 -14.28 -6.64 -12.08
CA LYS A 68 -15.37 -5.79 -12.62
C LYS A 68 -15.85 -4.71 -11.64
N GLY A 69 -15.34 -4.76 -10.40
CA GLY A 69 -15.73 -3.78 -9.39
C GLY A 69 -15.52 -4.27 -7.96
N VAL A 70 -16.25 -3.61 -7.07
CA VAL A 70 -16.30 -3.92 -5.64
C VAL A 70 -17.75 -4.23 -5.26
N MET A 71 -17.96 -5.26 -4.45
CA MET A 71 -19.25 -5.59 -3.84
C MET A 71 -19.13 -5.41 -2.33
N ALA A 72 -19.84 -4.43 -1.78
CA ALA A 72 -19.86 -4.18 -0.34
C ALA A 72 -21.11 -4.81 0.30
N PHE A 73 -20.91 -5.57 1.36
CA PHE A 73 -21.99 -6.25 2.11
C PHE A 73 -22.20 -5.62 3.48
N SER A 74 -23.47 -5.52 3.88
CA SER A 74 -23.89 -5.16 5.23
C SER A 74 -23.38 -6.18 6.29
N PRO A 75 -23.40 -5.82 7.59
CA PRO A 75 -22.94 -6.72 8.66
C PRO A 75 -23.67 -8.08 8.70
N ASP A 76 -24.98 -8.09 8.40
CA ASP A 76 -25.83 -9.30 8.31
C ASP A 76 -25.68 -10.03 6.96
N ARG A 77 -24.95 -9.43 6.00
CA ARG A 77 -24.74 -9.92 4.62
C ARG A 77 -26.02 -10.07 3.78
N GLU A 78 -27.14 -9.52 4.22
CA GLU A 78 -28.41 -9.56 3.51
C GLU A 78 -28.52 -8.44 2.44
N THR A 79 -27.81 -7.33 2.66
CA THR A 79 -27.79 -6.19 1.72
C THR A 79 -26.40 -6.06 1.09
N SER A 80 -26.39 -5.86 -0.22
CA SER A 80 -25.14 -5.57 -0.94
C SER A 80 -25.28 -4.34 -1.83
N ILE A 81 -24.16 -3.64 -2.00
CA ILE A 81 -24.05 -2.47 -2.88
C ILE A 81 -22.92 -2.74 -3.87
N PRO A 82 -23.23 -2.89 -5.17
CA PRO A 82 -22.22 -2.99 -6.20
C PRO A 82 -21.66 -1.61 -6.53
N PHE A 83 -20.33 -1.56 -6.70
CA PHE A 83 -19.59 -0.44 -7.28
C PHE A 83 -18.90 -0.96 -8.53
N ASP A 84 -19.62 -0.89 -9.65
CA ASP A 84 -19.11 -1.36 -10.93
C ASP A 84 -17.98 -0.46 -11.44
N GLY A 85 -16.93 -1.08 -11.96
CA GLY A 85 -15.78 -0.39 -12.51
C GLY A 85 -14.61 -1.34 -12.71
N ASP A 86 -14.08 -1.38 -13.92
CA ASP A 86 -12.94 -2.23 -14.25
C ASP A 86 -11.74 -1.94 -13.34
N GLY A 87 -11.10 -2.99 -12.88
CA GLY A 87 -9.91 -2.95 -12.07
C GLY A 87 -9.05 -4.19 -12.25
N PHE A 88 -7.96 -4.21 -11.50
CA PHE A 88 -6.98 -5.30 -11.57
C PHE A 88 -6.43 -5.61 -10.19
N MET A 89 -6.10 -6.88 -9.99
CA MET A 89 -5.30 -7.35 -8.87
C MET A 89 -3.82 -7.35 -9.27
N LEU A 90 -3.01 -6.69 -8.48
CA LEU A 90 -1.58 -6.51 -8.75
C LEU A 90 -0.73 -7.59 -8.06
N ASN A 91 0.35 -8.00 -8.72
CA ASN A 91 1.42 -8.74 -8.08
C ASN A 91 2.43 -7.77 -7.45
N ARG A 92 2.37 -7.61 -6.14
CA ARG A 92 3.25 -6.69 -5.39
C ARG A 92 4.70 -7.20 -5.26
N GLN A 93 5.01 -8.40 -5.70
CA GLN A 93 6.37 -8.86 -5.84
C GLN A 93 6.98 -8.46 -7.19
N GLN A 94 6.20 -8.57 -8.26
CA GLN A 94 6.67 -8.31 -9.62
C GLN A 94 6.63 -6.82 -10.00
N LEU A 95 5.54 -6.13 -9.63
CA LEU A 95 5.36 -4.73 -9.99
C LEU A 95 6.49 -3.80 -9.49
N PRO A 96 6.97 -3.86 -8.24
CA PRO A 96 8.08 -3.02 -7.81
C PRO A 96 9.40 -3.29 -8.57
N ARG A 97 9.65 -4.56 -8.93
CA ARG A 97 10.81 -4.94 -9.74
C ARG A 97 10.73 -4.35 -11.14
N ARG A 98 9.54 -4.42 -11.75
CA ARG A 98 9.28 -3.80 -13.05
C ARG A 98 9.44 -2.28 -12.98
N GLN A 99 8.85 -1.63 -11.98
CA GLN A 99 9.01 -0.18 -11.77
C GLN A 99 10.46 0.24 -11.57
N LEU A 100 11.26 -0.54 -10.84
CA LEU A 100 12.70 -0.29 -10.70
C LEU A 100 13.43 -0.37 -12.05
N SER A 101 13.19 -1.46 -12.80
CA SER A 101 13.79 -1.65 -14.12
C SER A 101 13.44 -0.52 -15.08
N ASP A 102 12.16 -0.16 -15.17
CA ASP A 102 11.70 0.91 -16.06
C ASP A 102 12.24 2.28 -15.63
N SER A 103 12.32 2.57 -14.32
CA SER A 103 12.91 3.80 -13.81
C SER A 103 14.39 3.93 -14.23
N LYS A 104 15.16 2.85 -14.08
CA LYS A 104 16.58 2.83 -14.50
C LYS A 104 16.73 3.07 -16.01
N LYS A 105 15.88 2.46 -16.84
CA LYS A 105 15.86 2.68 -18.31
C LYS A 105 15.53 4.13 -18.69
N MET A 106 14.74 4.82 -17.86
CA MET A 106 14.38 6.22 -18.04
C MET A 106 15.46 7.20 -17.49
N GLY A 107 16.63 6.70 -17.06
CA GLY A 107 17.73 7.53 -16.56
C GLY A 107 17.55 7.96 -15.09
N VAL A 108 16.62 7.37 -14.34
CA VAL A 108 16.48 7.64 -12.91
C VAL A 108 17.57 6.90 -12.14
N ASN A 109 18.34 7.63 -11.33
CA ASN A 109 19.27 7.02 -10.39
C ASN A 109 18.52 6.51 -9.18
N VAL A 110 18.85 5.30 -8.70
CA VAL A 110 18.25 4.71 -7.50
C VAL A 110 19.35 4.32 -6.54
N GLN A 111 19.29 4.84 -5.32
CA GLN A 111 20.23 4.52 -4.25
C GLN A 111 19.51 3.80 -3.14
N PHE A 112 19.95 2.60 -2.86
CA PHE A 112 19.42 1.72 -1.82
C PHE A 112 20.24 1.80 -0.53
N SER A 113 19.70 1.22 0.54
CA SER A 113 20.37 1.12 1.85
C SER A 113 20.69 2.48 2.47
N VAL A 114 19.84 3.49 2.25
CA VAL A 114 19.98 4.82 2.85
C VAL A 114 18.74 5.16 3.66
N ALA A 115 18.89 5.27 4.96
CA ALA A 115 17.84 5.73 5.87
C ALA A 115 17.89 7.25 6.00
N LEU A 116 16.92 7.93 5.40
CA LEU A 116 16.74 9.37 5.57
C LEU A 116 16.17 9.67 6.97
N ARG A 117 16.63 10.76 7.60
CA ARG A 117 16.24 11.17 8.95
C ARG A 117 15.74 12.60 9.04
N SER A 118 16.26 13.50 8.22
CA SER A 118 15.95 14.93 8.29
C SER A 118 16.02 15.61 6.94
N LEU A 119 15.40 16.77 6.88
CA LEU A 119 15.46 17.70 5.76
C LEU A 119 16.54 18.74 5.98
N MET A 120 17.17 19.20 4.92
CA MET A 120 18.11 20.33 4.91
C MET A 120 17.36 21.60 4.51
N TYR A 121 17.70 22.72 5.14
CA TYR A 121 17.00 23.99 4.93
C TYR A 121 17.98 25.12 4.58
N GLU A 122 17.55 25.98 3.68
CA GLU A 122 18.24 27.23 3.34
C GLU A 122 17.19 28.27 2.93
N ASN A 123 17.29 29.50 3.46
CA ASN A 123 16.41 30.63 3.11
C ASN A 123 14.90 30.31 3.13
N GLY A 124 14.44 29.51 4.12
CA GLY A 124 13.03 29.14 4.24
C GLY A 124 12.54 28.09 3.22
N ALA A 125 13.46 27.40 2.57
CA ALA A 125 13.18 26.31 1.65
C ALA A 125 13.82 24.99 2.10
N VAL A 126 13.24 23.88 1.71
CA VAL A 126 13.92 22.57 1.75
C VAL A 126 14.87 22.49 0.57
N VAL A 127 16.15 22.22 0.84
CA VAL A 127 17.22 22.16 -0.18
C VAL A 127 17.90 20.80 -0.26
N GLY A 128 17.40 19.80 0.47
CA GLY A 128 17.99 18.47 0.45
C GLY A 128 17.54 17.58 1.63
N VAL A 129 18.24 16.47 1.75
CA VAL A 129 17.99 15.44 2.76
C VAL A 129 19.27 14.98 3.43
N GLU A 130 19.16 14.56 4.67
CA GLU A 130 20.23 13.92 5.45
C GLU A 130 19.77 12.57 6.00
N GLY A 131 20.74 11.69 6.21
CA GLY A 131 20.48 10.36 6.74
C GLY A 131 21.77 9.58 6.98
N THR A 132 21.65 8.26 6.89
CA THR A 132 22.76 7.34 7.11
C THR A 132 22.77 6.28 6.01
N ASN A 133 23.92 6.00 5.43
CA ASN A 133 24.14 4.82 4.62
C ASN A 133 24.18 3.60 5.54
N LEU A 134 23.24 2.67 5.36
CA LEU A 134 23.09 1.51 6.26
C LEU A 134 24.13 0.40 6.02
N LEU A 135 24.89 0.46 4.93
CA LEU A 135 25.95 -0.51 4.63
C LEU A 135 27.29 -0.07 5.22
N SER A 136 27.64 1.21 5.06
CA SER A 136 28.91 1.77 5.58
C SER A 136 28.78 2.42 6.96
N ASN A 137 27.54 2.65 7.41
CA ASN A 137 27.20 3.44 8.60
C ASN A 137 27.70 4.90 8.58
N GLU A 138 27.99 5.41 7.40
CA GLU A 138 28.45 6.77 7.20
C GLU A 138 27.29 7.77 7.06
N PRO A 139 27.52 9.04 7.45
CA PRO A 139 26.54 10.11 7.18
C PRO A 139 26.26 10.24 5.69
N PHE A 140 24.99 10.41 5.35
CA PHE A 140 24.51 10.67 4.01
C PHE A 140 23.91 12.07 3.92
N LYS A 141 24.33 12.85 2.93
CA LYS A 141 23.74 14.16 2.62
C LYS A 141 23.59 14.30 1.11
N LYS A 142 22.44 14.85 0.69
CA LYS A 142 22.19 15.14 -0.72
C LYS A 142 21.37 16.40 -0.88
N THR A 143 21.85 17.35 -1.68
CA THR A 143 21.10 18.54 -2.06
C THR A 143 20.20 18.28 -3.25
N ALA A 144 19.06 18.96 -3.28
CA ALA A 144 18.09 18.91 -4.38
C ALA A 144 17.32 20.22 -4.48
N LYS A 145 16.87 20.58 -5.68
CA LYS A 145 15.94 21.70 -5.89
C LYS A 145 14.55 21.42 -5.34
N ILE A 146 14.13 20.15 -5.39
CA ILE A 146 12.84 19.68 -4.87
C ILE A 146 13.08 18.30 -4.24
N VAL A 147 12.56 18.11 -3.05
CA VAL A 147 12.47 16.84 -2.34
C VAL A 147 11.04 16.33 -2.43
N ILE A 148 10.85 15.12 -2.97
CA ILE A 148 9.55 14.45 -3.00
C ILE A 148 9.56 13.35 -1.94
N ASP A 149 8.74 13.53 -0.91
CA ASP A 149 8.59 12.56 0.18
C ASP A 149 7.53 11.52 -0.20
N ALA A 150 7.98 10.29 -0.36
CA ALA A 150 7.18 9.10 -0.62
C ALA A 150 7.41 8.03 0.47
N THR A 151 7.74 8.46 1.71
CA THR A 151 8.13 7.54 2.79
C THR A 151 6.93 6.95 3.54
N GLY A 152 5.71 7.32 3.16
CA GLY A 152 4.48 6.72 3.64
C GLY A 152 3.96 7.30 4.95
N VAL A 153 2.97 6.64 5.53
CA VAL A 153 2.19 7.12 6.68
C VAL A 153 3.02 7.55 7.89
N THR A 154 4.15 6.90 8.14
CA THR A 154 5.07 7.19 9.26
C THR A 154 6.20 8.14 8.91
N SER A 155 6.05 8.95 7.86
CA SER A 155 7.13 9.82 7.36
C SER A 155 7.79 10.65 8.46
N MET A 156 9.08 10.39 8.69
CA MET A 156 9.91 11.21 9.57
C MET A 156 10.19 12.57 8.96
N LEU A 157 10.29 12.68 7.64
CA LEU A 157 10.58 13.93 6.93
C LEU A 157 9.41 14.89 7.06
N ARG A 158 8.17 14.44 6.80
CA ARG A 158 6.95 15.24 7.01
C ARG A 158 6.81 15.67 8.47
N ASN A 159 6.98 14.74 9.41
CA ASN A 159 6.88 15.04 10.84
C ASN A 159 7.90 16.07 11.30
N GLY A 160 9.11 16.04 10.71
CA GLY A 160 10.22 16.96 11.00
C GLY A 160 10.22 18.26 10.18
N LEU A 161 9.20 18.50 9.33
CA LEU A 161 9.15 19.70 8.48
C LEU A 161 9.11 20.97 9.35
N SER A 162 10.12 21.84 9.22
CA SER A 162 10.32 23.01 10.09
C SER A 162 10.11 24.36 9.39
N ILE A 163 9.78 24.39 8.10
CA ILE A 163 9.42 25.60 7.37
C ILE A 163 7.95 25.94 7.53
N ASN A 164 7.61 27.22 7.34
CA ASN A 164 6.22 27.66 7.33
C ASN A 164 5.49 27.03 6.15
N SER A 165 4.49 26.20 6.42
CA SER A 165 3.68 25.53 5.42
C SER A 165 2.32 25.14 5.97
N LYS A 166 1.36 24.87 5.06
CA LYS A 166 0.04 24.33 5.41
C LYS A 166 0.00 22.79 5.39
N ILE A 167 1.14 22.13 5.24
CA ILE A 167 1.24 20.68 5.29
C ILE A 167 0.91 20.18 6.70
N GLU A 168 0.01 19.25 6.81
CA GLU A 168 -0.30 18.53 8.05
C GLU A 168 0.85 17.59 8.42
N ARG A 169 1.63 17.96 9.44
CA ARG A 169 2.86 17.22 9.81
C ARG A 169 2.57 15.88 10.47
N LYS A 170 1.47 15.78 11.23
CA LYS A 170 1.11 14.58 11.99
C LYS A 170 -0.24 14.05 11.50
N ILE A 171 -0.37 12.75 11.48
CA ILE A 171 -1.66 12.07 11.31
C ILE A 171 -2.18 11.75 12.70
N ASP A 172 -3.45 12.06 12.96
CA ASP A 172 -4.11 11.67 14.19
C ASP A 172 -4.17 10.14 14.31
N ARG A 173 -4.08 9.62 15.53
CA ARG A 173 -4.18 8.17 15.74
C ARG A 173 -5.55 7.62 15.38
N ASP A 174 -6.60 8.42 15.51
CA ASP A 174 -7.96 8.04 15.13
C ASP A 174 -8.15 7.99 13.60
N ASP A 175 -7.22 8.58 12.83
CA ASP A 175 -7.15 8.52 11.37
C ASP A 175 -6.23 7.40 10.85
N LEU A 176 -5.76 6.53 11.73
CA LEU A 176 -4.92 5.38 11.38
C LEU A 176 -5.67 4.07 11.59
N GLU A 177 -5.64 3.23 10.58
CA GLU A 177 -6.04 1.83 10.69
C GLU A 177 -4.84 0.91 10.74
N SER A 178 -4.93 -0.10 11.63
CA SER A 178 -4.04 -1.25 11.61
C SER A 178 -4.62 -2.29 10.68
N THR A 179 -3.93 -2.56 9.60
CA THR A 179 -4.36 -3.54 8.60
C THR A 179 -3.52 -4.79 8.64
N GLY A 180 -4.12 -5.89 8.21
CA GLY A 180 -3.39 -7.12 8.00
C GLY A 180 -4.06 -7.96 6.92
N ARG A 181 -3.27 -8.83 6.26
CA ARG A 181 -3.80 -9.68 5.20
C ARG A 181 -3.00 -10.97 5.02
N HIS A 182 -3.64 -11.93 4.38
CA HIS A 182 -3.04 -13.17 3.88
C HIS A 182 -3.29 -13.30 2.38
N ILE A 183 -2.32 -13.86 1.65
CA ILE A 183 -2.56 -14.44 0.32
C ILE A 183 -2.80 -15.93 0.53
N MET A 184 -3.97 -16.40 0.15
CA MET A 184 -4.39 -17.77 0.42
C MET A 184 -4.84 -18.48 -0.85
N LYS A 185 -4.54 -19.77 -0.93
CA LYS A 185 -5.16 -20.73 -1.85
C LYS A 185 -6.22 -21.53 -1.10
N PHE A 186 -7.25 -21.94 -1.81
CA PHE A 186 -8.37 -22.67 -1.23
C PHE A 186 -9.01 -23.61 -2.26
N GLU A 187 -9.80 -24.56 -1.77
CA GLU A 187 -10.75 -25.32 -2.57
C GLU A 187 -12.11 -24.64 -2.49
N HIS A 188 -12.90 -24.67 -3.56
CA HIS A 188 -14.24 -24.08 -3.54
C HIS A 188 -15.16 -24.79 -2.52
N GLY A 189 -15.75 -23.99 -1.69
CA GLY A 189 -16.79 -24.39 -0.73
C GLY A 189 -18.19 -24.11 -1.26
N ILE A 190 -18.96 -23.28 -0.54
CA ILE A 190 -20.29 -22.84 -0.95
C ILE A 190 -20.12 -21.67 -1.93
N ASP A 191 -20.71 -21.80 -3.12
CA ASP A 191 -20.74 -20.73 -4.14
C ASP A 191 -21.93 -19.80 -3.84
N ASP A 192 -21.74 -18.84 -2.96
CA ASP A 192 -22.77 -17.86 -2.56
C ASP A 192 -22.47 -16.44 -3.02
N LYS A 193 -21.29 -16.19 -3.61
CA LYS A 193 -20.79 -14.87 -4.05
C LYS A 193 -20.76 -13.79 -2.94
N ILE A 194 -21.07 -14.14 -1.71
CA ILE A 194 -20.97 -13.27 -0.54
C ILE A 194 -19.55 -13.32 0.02
N ASP A 195 -19.02 -14.54 0.15
CA ASP A 195 -17.72 -14.79 0.75
C ASP A 195 -16.58 -14.88 -0.29
N PHE A 196 -16.91 -15.06 -1.58
CA PHE A 196 -15.96 -15.02 -2.69
C PHE A 196 -16.69 -14.83 -4.04
N ASP A 197 -16.19 -13.90 -4.85
CA ASP A 197 -16.59 -13.76 -6.26
C ASP A 197 -15.30 -13.56 -7.08
N PRO A 198 -15.04 -14.35 -8.13
CA PRO A 198 -13.85 -14.19 -8.98
C PRO A 198 -13.86 -12.89 -9.80
N ASP A 199 -15.02 -12.25 -9.97
CA ASP A 199 -15.19 -11.03 -10.76
C ASP A 199 -15.21 -9.76 -9.91
N TYR A 200 -15.47 -9.85 -8.58
CA TYR A 200 -15.61 -8.69 -7.71
C TYR A 200 -14.71 -8.74 -6.48
N CYS A 201 -14.15 -7.61 -6.12
CA CYS A 201 -13.53 -7.41 -4.82
C CYS A 201 -14.61 -7.35 -3.74
N ILE A 202 -14.69 -8.33 -2.84
CA ILE A 202 -15.68 -8.36 -1.77
C ILE A 202 -15.21 -7.53 -0.58
N ILE A 203 -16.12 -6.72 -0.03
CA ILE A 203 -15.94 -5.96 1.21
C ILE A 203 -17.07 -6.31 2.18
N HIS A 204 -16.72 -6.63 3.44
CA HIS A 204 -17.65 -6.86 4.53
C HIS A 204 -17.57 -5.73 5.57
N LEU A 205 -18.67 -5.00 5.76
CA LEU A 205 -18.78 -3.88 6.71
C LEU A 205 -19.18 -4.34 8.12
N ASP A 206 -18.56 -5.40 8.62
CA ASP A 206 -18.90 -6.05 9.89
C ASP A 206 -18.00 -5.54 11.02
N GLN A 207 -18.59 -4.85 12.00
CA GLN A 207 -17.87 -4.22 13.11
C GLN A 207 -17.41 -5.23 14.18
N ASP A 208 -17.89 -6.47 14.16
CA ASP A 208 -17.36 -7.55 15.00
C ASP A 208 -16.13 -8.23 14.39
N ILE A 209 -15.99 -8.14 13.07
CA ILE A 209 -14.84 -8.64 12.32
C ILE A 209 -13.77 -7.55 12.18
N ALA A 210 -14.17 -6.36 11.74
CA ALA A 210 -13.27 -5.26 11.41
C ALA A 210 -13.76 -3.94 12.04
N PRO A 211 -13.62 -3.76 13.36
CA PRO A 211 -14.13 -2.60 14.08
C PRO A 211 -13.50 -1.29 13.62
N GLY A 212 -14.35 -0.36 13.15
CA GLY A 212 -13.98 0.95 12.61
C GLY A 212 -13.47 0.92 11.17
N GLY A 213 -13.37 -0.26 10.55
CA GLY A 213 -12.92 -0.45 9.18
C GLY A 213 -13.75 -1.49 8.42
N TYR A 214 -13.11 -2.34 7.64
CA TYR A 214 -13.78 -3.40 6.88
C TYR A 214 -12.88 -4.63 6.67
N GLY A 215 -13.52 -5.80 6.48
CA GLY A 215 -12.87 -6.99 5.97
C GLY A 215 -12.95 -7.06 4.45
N TRP A 216 -11.97 -7.68 3.81
CA TRP A 216 -11.99 -7.85 2.36
C TRP A 216 -11.61 -9.27 1.94
N VAL A 217 -12.16 -9.70 0.80
CA VAL A 217 -11.81 -10.92 0.06
C VAL A 217 -11.65 -10.52 -1.40
N PHE A 218 -10.42 -10.36 -1.85
CA PHE A 218 -10.11 -9.88 -3.19
C PHE A 218 -9.54 -11.02 -4.04
N PRO A 219 -10.16 -11.34 -5.19
CA PRO A 219 -9.77 -12.49 -5.99
C PRO A 219 -8.42 -12.27 -6.67
N LYS A 220 -7.52 -13.23 -6.59
CA LYS A 220 -6.25 -13.25 -7.33
C LYS A 220 -6.23 -14.39 -8.37
N GLY A 221 -7.40 -14.86 -8.77
CA GLY A 221 -7.67 -15.98 -9.64
C GLY A 221 -8.92 -16.71 -9.19
N GLN A 222 -9.11 -17.94 -9.65
CA GLN A 222 -10.27 -18.75 -9.30
C GLN A 222 -10.17 -19.38 -7.90
N ASP A 223 -8.96 -19.71 -7.46
CA ASP A 223 -8.67 -20.46 -6.24
C ASP A 223 -7.66 -19.76 -5.30
N LYS A 224 -7.40 -18.47 -5.56
CA LYS A 224 -6.44 -17.64 -4.81
C LYS A 224 -7.05 -16.30 -4.46
N VAL A 225 -6.83 -15.85 -3.21
CA VAL A 225 -7.34 -14.57 -2.70
C VAL A 225 -6.28 -13.79 -1.93
N ASN A 226 -6.45 -12.48 -1.91
CA ASN A 226 -5.94 -11.59 -0.90
C ASN A 226 -7.09 -11.34 0.09
N ILE A 227 -7.00 -11.92 1.30
CA ILE A 227 -7.99 -11.77 2.37
C ILE A 227 -7.39 -11.01 3.54
N GLY A 228 -8.11 -10.04 4.07
CA GLY A 228 -7.61 -9.25 5.19
C GLY A 228 -8.67 -8.35 5.80
N LEU A 229 -8.23 -7.51 6.71
CA LEU A 229 -9.07 -6.50 7.35
C LEU A 229 -8.26 -5.29 7.84
N GLY A 230 -8.94 -4.17 7.99
CA GLY A 230 -8.46 -2.97 8.66
C GLY A 230 -9.29 -2.67 9.90
N VAL A 231 -8.64 -2.22 10.97
CA VAL A 231 -9.31 -1.84 12.22
C VAL A 231 -8.77 -0.51 12.75
N GLN A 232 -9.65 0.32 13.29
CA GLN A 232 -9.26 1.45 14.11
C GLN A 232 -8.99 0.98 15.54
N GLN A 233 -7.87 1.36 16.12
CA GLN A 233 -7.45 0.89 17.45
C GLN A 233 -8.48 1.21 18.55
N LYS A 234 -9.10 2.38 18.49
CA LYS A 234 -10.13 2.82 19.42
C LYS A 234 -11.39 1.93 19.34
N GLU A 235 -11.82 1.62 18.12
CA GLU A 235 -13.00 0.78 17.91
C GLU A 235 -12.72 -0.70 18.25
N LEU A 236 -11.50 -1.18 18.01
CA LEU A 236 -11.06 -2.50 18.46
C LEU A 236 -11.10 -2.62 19.99
N GLN A 237 -10.63 -1.59 20.70
CA GLN A 237 -10.71 -1.58 22.17
C GLN A 237 -12.15 -1.62 22.67
N LYS A 238 -13.06 -0.80 22.10
CA LYS A 238 -14.50 -0.81 22.45
C LYS A 238 -15.14 -2.16 22.18
N ARG A 239 -14.87 -2.74 20.99
CA ARG A 239 -15.36 -4.07 20.62
C ARG A 239 -14.87 -5.14 21.61
N ASN A 240 -13.59 -5.14 21.96
CA ASN A 240 -13.00 -6.09 22.89
C ASN A 240 -13.62 -5.94 24.29
N GLN A 241 -13.84 -4.73 24.79
CA GLN A 241 -14.53 -4.48 26.06
C GLN A 241 -15.95 -5.01 26.04
N ARG A 242 -16.72 -4.71 24.97
CA ARG A 242 -18.10 -5.18 24.81
C ARG A 242 -18.23 -6.71 24.82
N LEU A 243 -17.26 -7.40 24.19
CA LEU A 243 -17.27 -8.85 24.03
C LEU A 243 -16.49 -9.61 25.12
N GLY A 244 -15.85 -8.91 26.06
CA GLY A 244 -14.98 -9.53 27.07
C GLY A 244 -13.77 -10.24 26.45
N LYS A 245 -13.22 -9.71 25.35
CA LYS A 245 -12.12 -10.29 24.57
C LYS A 245 -10.87 -9.40 24.61
N ASN A 246 -9.75 -9.97 24.18
CA ASN A 246 -8.49 -9.24 23.97
C ASN A 246 -7.90 -9.67 22.61
N ASP A 247 -8.69 -9.48 21.55
CA ASP A 247 -8.30 -9.84 20.19
C ASP A 247 -7.42 -8.75 19.61
N ASP A 248 -6.43 -9.14 18.82
CA ASP A 248 -5.61 -8.29 17.95
C ASP A 248 -5.96 -8.50 16.46
N VAL A 249 -5.34 -7.72 15.59
CA VAL A 249 -5.54 -7.81 14.12
C VAL A 249 -5.26 -9.21 13.60
N THR A 250 -4.22 -9.88 14.08
CA THR A 250 -3.85 -11.24 13.65
C THR A 250 -4.93 -12.26 14.00
N LYS A 251 -5.46 -12.16 15.23
CA LYS A 251 -6.56 -13.02 15.68
C LYS A 251 -7.83 -12.80 14.84
N LEU A 252 -8.16 -11.53 14.60
CA LEU A 252 -9.33 -11.16 13.79
C LEU A 252 -9.24 -11.68 12.35
N ILE A 253 -8.09 -11.59 11.70
CA ILE A 253 -7.91 -12.12 10.35
C ILE A 253 -8.07 -13.63 10.34
N ASN A 254 -7.46 -14.34 11.30
CA ASN A 254 -7.58 -15.79 11.39
C ASN A 254 -9.03 -16.24 11.64
N ASP A 255 -9.78 -15.49 12.43
CA ASP A 255 -11.20 -15.78 12.65
C ASP A 255 -12.03 -15.44 11.39
N TYR A 256 -11.70 -14.36 10.69
CA TYR A 256 -12.35 -13.99 9.44
C TYR A 256 -12.16 -15.05 8.34
N VAL A 257 -10.96 -15.62 8.22
CA VAL A 257 -10.70 -16.76 7.30
C VAL A 257 -11.55 -17.96 7.65
N LYS A 258 -11.71 -18.29 8.96
CA LYS A 258 -12.49 -19.46 9.42
C LYS A 258 -13.97 -19.38 9.13
N ILE A 259 -14.55 -18.18 9.19
CA ILE A 259 -15.98 -17.98 8.95
C ILE A 259 -16.34 -17.86 7.46
N ASN A 260 -15.35 -17.72 6.58
CA ASN A 260 -15.57 -17.67 5.14
C ASN A 260 -16.00 -19.04 4.62
N LYS A 261 -17.22 -19.13 4.07
CA LYS A 261 -17.84 -20.38 3.63
C LYS A 261 -17.44 -20.78 2.21
N ALA A 262 -17.01 -19.82 1.38
CA ALA A 262 -16.58 -20.09 0.02
C ALA A 262 -15.20 -20.75 -0.04
N MET A 263 -14.39 -20.60 1.03
CA MET A 263 -13.05 -21.16 1.07
C MET A 263 -12.99 -22.44 1.90
N LYS A 264 -12.85 -23.59 1.24
CA LYS A 264 -12.60 -24.89 1.88
C LYS A 264 -11.08 -25.15 1.90
N ASN A 265 -10.58 -25.73 3.00
CA ASN A 265 -9.18 -26.04 3.22
C ASN A 265 -8.23 -24.85 2.90
N PRO A 266 -8.51 -23.62 3.39
CA PRO A 266 -7.70 -22.47 3.08
C PRO A 266 -6.27 -22.62 3.65
N ARG A 267 -5.26 -22.34 2.82
CA ARG A 267 -3.85 -22.37 3.20
C ARG A 267 -3.11 -21.16 2.64
N LEU A 268 -2.05 -20.75 3.29
CA LEU A 268 -1.17 -19.71 2.75
C LEU A 268 -0.66 -20.11 1.37
N SER A 269 -0.61 -19.14 0.46
CA SER A 269 -0.11 -19.39 -0.89
C SER A 269 1.33 -19.89 -0.85
N ASP A 270 1.58 -20.93 -1.57
CA ASP A 270 2.89 -21.54 -1.86
C ASP A 270 3.43 -21.15 -3.24
N ASP A 271 2.73 -20.25 -3.94
CA ASP A 271 3.14 -19.74 -5.25
C ASP A 271 4.49 -19.01 -5.12
N PRO A 272 5.51 -19.39 -5.92
CA PRO A 272 6.80 -18.70 -5.90
C PRO A 272 6.73 -17.21 -6.18
N SER A 273 5.71 -16.73 -6.87
CA SER A 273 5.45 -15.30 -7.11
C SER A 273 4.94 -14.56 -5.87
N ASP A 274 4.38 -15.28 -4.88
CA ASP A 274 3.82 -14.74 -3.64
C ASP A 274 4.66 -15.06 -2.40
N SER A 275 5.54 -16.05 -2.46
CA SER A 275 6.14 -16.77 -1.32
C SER A 275 6.79 -15.91 -0.24
N VAL A 276 7.21 -14.71 -0.56
CA VAL A 276 7.85 -13.78 0.40
C VAL A 276 6.90 -12.72 0.94
N ASN A 277 5.64 -12.66 0.44
CA ASN A 277 4.66 -11.61 0.78
C ASN A 277 3.28 -12.15 1.15
N VAL A 278 3.18 -13.42 1.55
CA VAL A 278 1.87 -14.09 1.79
C VAL A 278 1.17 -13.65 3.06
N THR A 279 1.87 -13.08 4.04
CA THR A 279 1.27 -12.53 5.27
C THR A 279 1.90 -11.22 5.68
N GLY A 280 1.13 -10.37 6.39
CA GLY A 280 1.72 -9.21 7.03
C GLY A 280 0.69 -8.22 7.55
N ASN A 281 1.17 -7.25 8.34
CA ASN A 281 0.39 -6.17 8.94
C ASN A 281 1.06 -4.83 8.66
N TRP A 282 0.25 -3.77 8.50
CA TRP A 282 0.73 -2.40 8.32
C TRP A 282 -0.28 -1.37 8.83
N GLN A 283 0.15 -0.14 8.92
CA GLN A 283 -0.75 0.98 9.17
C GLN A 283 -1.06 1.72 7.87
N VAL A 284 -2.32 2.11 7.69
CA VAL A 284 -2.77 2.97 6.60
C VAL A 284 -3.48 4.18 7.17
N SER A 285 -3.44 5.30 6.45
CA SER A 285 -4.19 6.49 6.80
C SER A 285 -5.56 6.45 6.16
N VAL A 286 -6.58 6.70 6.96
CA VAL A 286 -7.98 6.85 6.51
C VAL A 286 -8.48 8.28 6.67
N ARG A 287 -7.57 9.21 6.94
CA ARG A 287 -7.89 10.63 7.06
C ARG A 287 -8.44 11.21 5.77
N ARG A 288 -9.14 12.33 5.88
CA ARG A 288 -9.50 13.16 4.73
C ARG A 288 -8.25 13.53 3.90
N GLN A 289 -8.46 13.87 2.65
CA GLN A 289 -7.39 14.39 1.80
C GLN A 289 -6.75 15.63 2.44
N ASN A 290 -5.41 15.71 2.39
CA ASN A 290 -4.68 16.90 2.84
C ASN A 290 -5.03 18.12 1.98
N ASP A 291 -5.24 19.26 2.62
CA ASP A 291 -5.50 20.52 1.93
C ASP A 291 -4.24 21.05 1.21
N CYS A 292 -3.06 20.64 1.66
CA CYS A 292 -1.79 21.07 1.09
C CYS A 292 -0.77 19.95 1.07
N LEU A 293 -0.24 19.66 -0.11
CA LEU A 293 0.78 18.62 -0.34
C LEU A 293 2.15 19.20 -0.67
N VAL A 294 2.30 20.54 -0.70
CA VAL A 294 3.52 21.20 -1.16
C VAL A 294 3.98 22.28 -0.18
N ALA A 295 5.30 22.45 -0.10
CA ALA A 295 5.96 23.55 0.57
C ALA A 295 7.16 23.99 -0.28
N ASN A 296 7.83 25.06 0.14
CA ASN A 296 9.01 25.54 -0.63
C ASN A 296 10.11 24.48 -0.67
N GLY A 297 10.38 23.94 -1.86
CA GLY A 297 11.35 22.88 -2.10
C GLY A 297 10.91 21.46 -1.65
N TYR A 298 9.63 21.25 -1.26
CA TYR A 298 9.16 19.98 -0.70
C TYR A 298 7.75 19.60 -1.17
N MET A 299 7.52 18.31 -1.45
CA MET A 299 6.25 17.75 -1.89
C MET A 299 5.98 16.40 -1.21
N LEU A 300 4.71 16.11 -0.93
CA LEU A 300 4.23 14.81 -0.47
C LEU A 300 3.60 14.02 -1.61
N VAL A 301 3.78 12.70 -1.63
CA VAL A 301 3.11 11.78 -2.55
C VAL A 301 2.77 10.46 -1.86
N GLY A 302 1.67 9.82 -2.29
CA GLY A 302 1.17 8.58 -1.68
C GLY A 302 0.63 8.83 -0.26
N ASP A 303 0.97 7.95 0.67
CA ASP A 303 0.51 8.01 2.07
C ASP A 303 1.39 8.88 2.98
N SER A 304 2.32 9.61 2.40
CA SER A 304 3.24 10.48 3.15
C SER A 304 2.59 11.73 3.73
#